data_7885caf1d4b1ab05201bb762fdda5574
#
_entry.id   7885caf1d4b1ab05201bb762fdda5574
#
_cell.length_a   1.000
_cell.length_b   1.000
_cell.length_c   1.000
_cell.angle_alpha   90.00
_cell.angle_beta   90.00
_cell.angle_gamma   90.00
#
_symmetry.space_group_name_H-M   'P 1'
#
loop_
_entity.id
_entity.type
_entity.pdbx_description
1 polymer ?
#
loop_
_entity_poly.entity_id
_entity_poly.type
_entity_poly.pdbx_seq_one_letter_code
_entity_poly.pdbx_strand_id
1 'polypeptide(L)'
;MMTRILAVVVTYYPDREPLSQNIQAFVNDVDKVLVWENTPDAEKQQYRYIRHEKIEYQGDGVNSISHALNGAWRYAEENGYDYLLTMDQDSLFTDFPLYKKTVMAHCQGLSAIYGPYVEHSLRPVDPVQEREFTITSGMMLPVSTIAAVGGYDEFFAIDGLDIEFCLRARQRGIRTYVVRDCVLKQKFGDPKVMSFFGHQVSYSSYSPKRLHCMYKSQAILILTYHSEMLWKSFCLYLRKTPRNIILFEEDKLRKLWAIFSGIFEGVLYQWFHR
;
A
#
# COMPACT_ATOMS: atom_id res chain seq x y z
N MET A 1 -11.32 -16.06 -23.60
CA MET A 1 -11.16 -14.60 -23.60
C MET A 1 -9.77 -14.28 -23.09
N MET A 2 -9.10 -13.26 -23.60
CA MET A 2 -7.84 -12.79 -23.00
C MET A 2 -8.16 -12.05 -21.70
N THR A 3 -7.40 -12.36 -20.63
CA THR A 3 -7.54 -11.71 -19.33
C THR A 3 -7.11 -10.26 -19.44
N ARG A 4 -7.97 -9.32 -19.05
CA ARG A 4 -7.73 -7.87 -19.11
C ARG A 4 -7.30 -7.33 -17.75
N ILE A 5 -6.19 -6.61 -17.71
CA ILE A 5 -5.60 -6.08 -16.50
C ILE A 5 -5.58 -4.54 -16.57
N LEU A 6 -6.24 -3.89 -15.59
CA LEU A 6 -6.05 -2.48 -15.30
C LEU A 6 -4.96 -2.32 -14.24
N ALA A 7 -3.99 -1.47 -14.48
CA ALA A 7 -3.10 -1.00 -13.42
C ALA A 7 -3.55 0.39 -12.95
N VAL A 8 -3.56 0.64 -11.66
CA VAL A 8 -3.73 1.99 -11.09
C VAL A 8 -2.45 2.41 -10.38
N VAL A 9 -1.94 3.59 -10.71
CA VAL A 9 -0.82 4.23 -10.01
C VAL A 9 -1.36 5.46 -9.29
N VAL A 10 -1.38 5.42 -7.96
CA VAL A 10 -1.86 6.55 -7.16
C VAL A 10 -0.72 7.54 -6.98
N THR A 11 -0.94 8.81 -7.36
CA THR A 11 0.08 9.84 -7.37
C THR A 11 -0.29 11.06 -6.51
N TYR A 12 0.70 11.59 -5.77
CA TYR A 12 0.59 12.81 -4.99
C TYR A 12 1.92 13.56 -5.04
N TYR A 13 1.99 14.70 -5.76
CA TYR A 13 3.22 15.43 -6.04
C TYR A 13 4.36 14.50 -6.50
N PRO A 14 4.16 13.72 -7.58
CA PRO A 14 5.11 12.68 -7.95
C PRO A 14 6.39 13.26 -8.57
N ASP A 15 7.52 12.64 -8.26
CA ASP A 15 8.78 12.87 -8.96
C ASP A 15 8.74 12.17 -10.33
N ARG A 16 9.22 12.87 -11.36
CA ARG A 16 9.15 12.42 -12.74
C ARG A 16 9.86 11.09 -12.99
N GLU A 17 11.09 10.97 -12.52
CA GLU A 17 11.93 9.81 -12.85
C GLU A 17 11.46 8.54 -12.15
N PRO A 18 11.20 8.52 -10.82
CA PRO A 18 10.63 7.35 -10.15
C PRO A 18 9.29 6.90 -10.75
N LEU A 19 8.37 7.84 -11.03
CA LEU A 19 7.09 7.52 -11.64
C LEU A 19 7.25 6.90 -13.04
N SER A 20 8.18 7.45 -13.85
CA SER A 20 8.44 6.93 -15.20
C SER A 20 9.02 5.52 -15.17
N GLN A 21 10.00 5.27 -14.30
CA GLN A 21 10.60 3.94 -14.13
C GLN A 21 9.59 2.92 -13.62
N ASN A 22 8.75 3.32 -12.66
CA ASN A 22 7.67 2.50 -12.14
C ASN A 22 6.74 2.03 -13.27
N ILE A 23 6.15 2.95 -14.02
CA ILE A 23 5.19 2.62 -15.08
C ILE A 23 5.84 1.82 -16.19
N GLN A 24 7.07 2.15 -16.59
CA GLN A 24 7.80 1.41 -17.62
C GLN A 24 8.03 -0.05 -17.27
N ALA A 25 8.12 -0.40 -15.98
CA ALA A 25 8.34 -1.76 -15.54
C ALA A 25 7.18 -2.72 -15.85
N PHE A 26 5.96 -2.21 -16.11
CA PHE A 26 4.78 -3.06 -16.31
C PHE A 26 3.82 -2.61 -17.42
N VAL A 27 3.95 -1.40 -17.97
CA VAL A 27 2.97 -0.84 -18.94
C VAL A 27 2.74 -1.73 -20.16
N ASN A 28 3.76 -2.43 -20.63
CA ASN A 28 3.64 -3.32 -21.79
C ASN A 28 2.83 -4.59 -21.48
N ASP A 29 2.78 -5.00 -20.22
CA ASP A 29 2.20 -6.25 -19.74
C ASP A 29 0.77 -6.12 -19.22
N VAL A 30 0.24 -4.89 -19.14
CA VAL A 30 -1.14 -4.58 -18.75
C VAL A 30 -1.91 -3.99 -19.94
N ASP A 31 -3.24 -4.00 -19.88
CA ASP A 31 -4.08 -3.46 -20.96
C ASP A 31 -4.26 -1.94 -20.84
N LYS A 32 -4.28 -1.41 -19.64
CA LYS A 32 -4.36 0.02 -19.36
C LYS A 32 -3.68 0.38 -18.04
N VAL A 33 -3.16 1.61 -17.97
CA VAL A 33 -2.64 2.23 -16.74
C VAL A 33 -3.46 3.48 -16.46
N LEU A 34 -4.12 3.48 -15.31
CA LEU A 34 -4.82 4.64 -14.79
C LEU A 34 -3.89 5.35 -13.80
N VAL A 35 -3.43 6.54 -14.13
CA VAL A 35 -2.70 7.40 -13.19
C VAL A 35 -3.72 8.20 -12.43
N TRP A 36 -3.94 7.85 -11.16
CA TRP A 36 -4.92 8.52 -10.31
C TRP A 36 -4.25 9.66 -9.53
N GLU A 37 -4.67 10.88 -9.86
CA GLU A 37 -4.05 12.11 -9.39
C GLU A 37 -4.72 12.61 -8.10
N ASN A 38 -4.05 12.38 -6.96
CA ASN A 38 -4.45 12.94 -5.66
C ASN A 38 -3.88 14.36 -5.43
N THR A 39 -2.99 14.81 -6.32
CA THR A 39 -2.50 16.21 -6.31
C THR A 39 -3.68 17.15 -6.60
N PRO A 40 -3.82 18.27 -5.87
CA PRO A 40 -4.92 19.22 -6.09
C PRO A 40 -5.06 19.68 -7.54
N ASP A 41 -6.29 19.91 -8.01
CA ASP A 41 -6.63 20.21 -9.41
C ASP A 41 -5.84 21.39 -10.00
N ALA A 42 -5.56 22.40 -9.20
CA ALA A 42 -4.81 23.57 -9.64
C ALA A 42 -3.36 23.28 -10.04
N GLU A 43 -2.80 22.16 -9.54
CA GLU A 43 -1.38 21.84 -9.71
C GLU A 43 -1.13 20.55 -10.50
N LYS A 44 -2.12 19.66 -10.63
CA LYS A 44 -1.92 18.31 -11.17
C LYS A 44 -1.39 18.27 -12.61
N GLN A 45 -1.71 19.24 -13.47
CA GLN A 45 -1.32 19.25 -14.87
C GLN A 45 0.21 19.21 -15.07
N GLN A 46 0.98 19.84 -14.19
CA GLN A 46 2.44 19.87 -14.26
C GLN A 46 3.09 18.50 -14.00
N TYR A 47 2.34 17.53 -13.44
CA TYR A 47 2.81 16.19 -13.10
C TYR A 47 2.43 15.13 -14.16
N ARG A 48 1.81 15.51 -15.28
CA ARG A 48 1.46 14.60 -16.39
C ARG A 48 2.64 14.42 -17.33
N TYR A 49 3.71 13.81 -16.84
CA TYR A 49 4.98 13.68 -17.58
C TYR A 49 4.98 12.60 -18.64
N ILE A 50 4.18 11.53 -18.46
CA ILE A 50 4.28 10.32 -19.26
C ILE A 50 3.18 10.33 -20.30
N ARG A 51 3.57 10.16 -21.56
CA ARG A 51 2.64 9.99 -22.68
C ARG A 51 2.79 8.60 -23.27
N HIS A 52 1.76 7.80 -23.18
CA HIS A 52 1.70 6.47 -23.74
C HIS A 52 0.24 6.13 -24.06
N GLU A 53 -0.03 5.36 -25.12
CA GLU A 53 -1.40 5.03 -25.57
C GLU A 53 -2.25 4.32 -24.52
N LYS A 54 -1.61 3.52 -23.65
CA LYS A 54 -2.27 2.81 -22.55
C LYS A 54 -2.46 3.66 -21.29
N ILE A 55 -1.93 4.87 -21.21
CA ILE A 55 -2.00 5.71 -20.00
C ILE A 55 -3.16 6.68 -20.09
N GLU A 56 -3.96 6.69 -19.04
CA GLU A 56 -5.03 7.64 -18.80
C GLU A 56 -4.85 8.31 -17.44
N TYR A 57 -5.06 9.63 -17.38
CA TYR A 57 -4.98 10.41 -16.16
C TYR A 57 -6.38 10.71 -15.65
N GLN A 58 -6.67 10.29 -14.42
CA GLN A 58 -7.92 10.59 -13.72
C GLN A 58 -7.61 11.04 -12.28
N GLY A 59 -8.63 11.46 -11.55
CA GLY A 59 -8.51 11.87 -10.15
C GLY A 59 -9.22 13.19 -9.90
N ASP A 60 -9.58 13.39 -8.66
CA ASP A 60 -10.36 14.54 -8.16
C ASP A 60 -9.59 15.41 -7.17
N GLY A 61 -8.28 15.15 -6.99
CA GLY A 61 -7.42 15.88 -6.08
C GLY A 61 -7.63 15.55 -4.60
N VAL A 62 -8.43 14.54 -4.29
CA VAL A 62 -8.61 14.05 -2.92
C VAL A 62 -7.41 13.24 -2.49
N ASN A 63 -6.69 13.69 -1.46
CA ASN A 63 -5.50 13.00 -0.95
C ASN A 63 -5.90 11.79 -0.09
N SER A 64 -6.39 10.74 -0.74
CA SER A 64 -6.76 9.47 -0.13
C SER A 64 -6.45 8.32 -1.07
N ILE A 65 -5.63 7.36 -0.62
CA ILE A 65 -5.29 6.17 -1.41
C ILE A 65 -6.51 5.26 -1.53
N SER A 66 -7.23 5.01 -0.44
CA SER A 66 -8.45 4.17 -0.45
C SER A 66 -9.53 4.71 -1.39
N HIS A 67 -9.73 6.03 -1.41
CA HIS A 67 -10.64 6.69 -2.34
C HIS A 67 -10.20 6.48 -3.81
N ALA A 68 -8.91 6.69 -4.10
CA ALA A 68 -8.34 6.45 -5.42
C ALA A 68 -8.52 5.00 -5.88
N LEU A 69 -8.26 4.03 -4.99
CA LEU A 69 -8.42 2.61 -5.30
C LEU A 69 -9.89 2.21 -5.52
N ASN A 70 -10.82 2.79 -4.77
CA ASN A 70 -12.25 2.60 -5.00
C ASN A 70 -12.69 3.19 -6.34
N GLY A 71 -12.16 4.36 -6.72
CA GLY A 71 -12.39 4.96 -8.04
C GLY A 71 -11.87 4.07 -9.16
N ALA A 72 -10.64 3.57 -9.04
CA ALA A 72 -10.04 2.66 -10.00
C ALA A 72 -10.77 1.32 -10.09
N TRP A 73 -11.26 0.80 -8.97
CA TRP A 73 -12.09 -0.42 -8.95
C TRP A 73 -13.38 -0.21 -9.74
N ARG A 74 -14.14 0.86 -9.47
CA ARG A 74 -15.36 1.20 -10.24
C ARG A 74 -15.08 1.34 -11.73
N TYR A 75 -13.99 2.04 -12.08
CA TYR A 75 -13.55 2.13 -13.47
C TYR A 75 -13.27 0.74 -14.08
N ALA A 76 -12.62 -0.15 -13.32
CA ALA A 76 -12.33 -1.51 -13.79
C ALA A 76 -13.62 -2.33 -14.05
N GLU A 77 -14.61 -2.26 -13.15
CA GLU A 77 -15.91 -2.92 -13.32
C GLU A 77 -16.67 -2.40 -14.56
N GLU A 78 -16.81 -1.08 -14.67
CA GLU A 78 -17.54 -0.43 -15.76
C GLU A 78 -16.94 -0.69 -17.14
N ASN A 79 -15.61 -0.88 -17.20
CA ASN A 79 -14.89 -1.12 -18.44
C ASN A 79 -14.54 -2.61 -18.68
N GLY A 80 -15.01 -3.53 -17.83
CA GLY A 80 -14.87 -4.97 -18.01
C GLY A 80 -13.44 -5.46 -17.91
N TYR A 81 -12.65 -4.97 -16.95
CA TYR A 81 -11.35 -5.52 -16.59
C TYR A 81 -11.52 -6.69 -15.62
N ASP A 82 -10.69 -7.73 -15.79
CA ASP A 82 -10.74 -8.92 -14.94
C ASP A 82 -9.92 -8.74 -13.65
N TYR A 83 -8.80 -8.00 -13.75
CA TYR A 83 -7.87 -7.79 -12.66
C TYR A 83 -7.54 -6.31 -12.48
N LEU A 84 -7.32 -5.95 -11.21
CA LEU A 84 -6.72 -4.67 -10.82
C LEU A 84 -5.31 -4.94 -10.25
N LEU A 85 -4.32 -4.20 -10.77
CA LEU A 85 -2.98 -4.04 -10.21
C LEU A 85 -2.91 -2.67 -9.54
N THR A 86 -2.58 -2.62 -8.25
CA THR A 86 -2.43 -1.35 -7.52
C THR A 86 -0.96 -1.02 -7.29
N MET A 87 -0.57 0.23 -7.50
CA MET A 87 0.82 0.67 -7.42
C MET A 87 0.94 2.03 -6.73
N ASP A 88 1.96 2.18 -5.89
CA ASP A 88 2.42 3.49 -5.42
C ASP A 88 3.32 4.12 -6.48
N GLN A 89 3.45 5.44 -6.47
CA GLN A 89 4.18 6.21 -7.49
C GLN A 89 5.71 5.97 -7.52
N ASP A 90 6.28 5.45 -6.44
CA ASP A 90 7.73 5.34 -6.18
C ASP A 90 8.19 3.89 -5.96
N SER A 91 7.34 2.92 -6.27
CA SER A 91 7.66 1.50 -6.21
C SER A 91 8.21 0.99 -7.54
N LEU A 92 9.03 -0.05 -7.53
CA LEU A 92 9.60 -0.60 -8.74
C LEU A 92 9.62 -2.13 -8.73
N PHE A 93 8.92 -2.75 -9.68
CA PHE A 93 9.04 -4.18 -9.94
C PHE A 93 10.40 -4.50 -10.58
N THR A 94 11.05 -5.56 -10.11
CA THR A 94 12.26 -6.10 -10.76
C THR A 94 11.93 -6.97 -11.97
N ASP A 95 10.81 -7.70 -11.94
CA ASP A 95 10.34 -8.58 -13.02
C ASP A 95 8.81 -8.74 -12.95
N PHE A 96 8.08 -7.79 -13.50
CA PHE A 96 6.61 -7.85 -13.54
C PHE A 96 6.06 -8.98 -14.43
N PRO A 97 6.64 -9.30 -15.62
CA PRO A 97 6.20 -10.44 -16.42
C PRO A 97 6.19 -11.76 -15.65
N LEU A 98 7.25 -12.02 -14.86
CA LEU A 98 7.32 -13.22 -14.00
C LEU A 98 6.24 -13.18 -12.91
N TYR A 99 6.03 -12.01 -12.27
CA TYR A 99 4.98 -11.82 -11.28
C TYR A 99 3.60 -12.12 -11.86
N LYS A 100 3.24 -11.48 -12.97
CA LYS A 100 1.98 -11.72 -13.70
C LYS A 100 1.79 -13.18 -14.03
N LYS A 101 2.80 -13.83 -14.62
CA LYS A 101 2.75 -15.25 -14.98
C LYS A 101 2.47 -16.14 -13.77
N THR A 102 3.15 -15.89 -12.66
CA THR A 102 2.99 -16.67 -11.42
C THR A 102 1.60 -16.48 -10.81
N VAL A 103 1.10 -15.24 -10.75
CA VAL A 103 -0.25 -14.93 -10.26
C VAL A 103 -1.30 -15.62 -11.13
N MET A 104 -1.22 -15.51 -12.46
CA MET A 104 -2.18 -16.11 -13.37
C MET A 104 -2.18 -17.65 -13.27
N ALA A 105 -1.01 -18.28 -13.13
CA ALA A 105 -0.90 -19.73 -12.97
C ALA A 105 -1.48 -20.23 -11.64
N HIS A 106 -1.37 -19.44 -10.56
CA HIS A 106 -1.88 -19.83 -9.23
C HIS A 106 -3.37 -19.48 -9.07
N CYS A 107 -3.81 -18.34 -9.62
CA CYS A 107 -5.17 -17.82 -9.39
C CYS A 107 -6.26 -18.75 -9.95
N GLN A 108 -6.15 -19.22 -11.20
CA GLN A 108 -7.07 -20.15 -11.87
C GLN A 108 -8.55 -19.94 -11.51
N GLY A 109 -9.01 -18.69 -11.42
CA GLY A 109 -10.38 -18.33 -11.05
C GLY A 109 -10.66 -18.25 -9.54
N LEU A 110 -9.65 -18.41 -8.67
CA LEU A 110 -9.79 -18.23 -7.23
C LEU A 110 -9.96 -16.75 -6.88
N SER A 111 -10.90 -16.46 -5.99
CA SER A 111 -10.93 -15.17 -5.29
C SER A 111 -9.77 -15.12 -4.31
N ALA A 112 -8.72 -14.37 -4.66
CA ALA A 112 -7.52 -14.24 -3.84
C ALA A 112 -6.85 -12.88 -4.08
N ILE A 113 -5.98 -12.49 -3.14
CA ILE A 113 -5.16 -11.28 -3.18
C ILE A 113 -3.72 -11.71 -3.36
N TYR A 114 -2.99 -11.11 -4.29
CA TYR A 114 -1.58 -11.39 -4.52
C TYR A 114 -0.74 -10.14 -4.31
N GLY A 115 0.40 -10.27 -3.65
CA GLY A 115 1.42 -9.22 -3.54
C GLY A 115 2.80 -9.76 -3.93
N PRO A 116 3.73 -8.90 -4.37
CA PRO A 116 5.11 -9.28 -4.59
C PRO A 116 5.87 -9.40 -3.26
N TYR A 117 7.01 -10.06 -3.27
CA TYR A 117 7.97 -9.96 -2.18
C TYR A 117 8.57 -8.56 -2.13
N VAL A 118 8.40 -7.88 -1.02
CA VAL A 118 8.98 -6.54 -0.80
C VAL A 118 10.41 -6.67 -0.33
N GLU A 119 11.33 -5.96 -0.99
CA GLU A 119 12.75 -5.96 -0.65
C GLU A 119 12.98 -5.66 0.84
N HIS A 120 13.88 -6.41 1.47
CA HIS A 120 14.18 -6.32 2.92
C HIS A 120 13.06 -6.75 3.88
N SER A 121 11.92 -7.24 3.40
CA SER A 121 10.90 -7.87 4.24
C SER A 121 11.25 -9.35 4.53
N LEU A 122 10.37 -10.04 5.27
CA LEU A 122 10.53 -11.48 5.50
C LEU A 122 10.25 -12.24 4.20
N ARG A 123 11.32 -12.80 3.59
CA ARG A 123 11.22 -13.51 2.31
C ARG A 123 10.36 -14.78 2.46
N PRO A 124 9.40 -15.03 1.56
CA PRO A 124 8.65 -16.28 1.52
C PRO A 124 9.56 -17.49 1.30
N VAL A 125 9.22 -18.62 1.92
CA VAL A 125 9.93 -19.91 1.71
C VAL A 125 9.45 -20.55 0.42
N ASP A 126 8.12 -20.60 0.22
CA ASP A 126 7.50 -21.16 -0.97
C ASP A 126 7.43 -20.12 -2.11
N PRO A 127 7.37 -20.55 -3.38
CA PRO A 127 7.22 -19.65 -4.53
C PRO A 127 5.99 -18.74 -4.43
N VAL A 128 4.87 -19.27 -3.91
CA VAL A 128 3.66 -18.54 -3.58
C VAL A 128 3.25 -18.93 -2.17
N GLN A 129 3.37 -18.00 -1.22
CA GLN A 129 3.14 -18.28 0.19
C GLN A 129 1.96 -17.48 0.74
N GLU A 130 1.06 -18.15 1.47
CA GLU A 130 -0.02 -17.46 2.21
C GLU A 130 0.55 -16.53 3.29
N ARG A 131 -0.01 -15.34 3.38
CA ARG A 131 0.27 -14.32 4.41
C ARG A 131 -1.05 -13.76 4.94
N GLU A 132 -1.01 -13.10 6.09
CA GLU A 132 -2.21 -12.43 6.61
C GLU A 132 -2.55 -11.20 5.78
N PHE A 133 -1.55 -10.48 5.31
CA PHE A 133 -1.69 -9.28 4.48
C PHE A 133 -0.46 -9.05 3.59
N THR A 134 -0.62 -8.19 2.61
CA THR A 134 0.44 -7.62 1.76
C THR A 134 0.23 -6.11 1.66
N ILE A 135 1.23 -5.38 1.16
CA ILE A 135 1.10 -3.94 0.93
C ILE A 135 0.28 -3.65 -0.32
N THR A 136 -0.29 -2.45 -0.41
CA THR A 136 -1.07 -2.00 -1.57
C THR A 136 -0.23 -2.00 -2.85
N SER A 137 1.03 -1.55 -2.76
CA SER A 137 1.87 -1.47 -3.95
C SER A 137 2.26 -2.86 -4.47
N GLY A 138 1.95 -3.10 -5.75
CA GLY A 138 2.12 -4.39 -6.41
C GLY A 138 1.00 -5.39 -6.12
N MET A 139 -0.04 -5.02 -5.39
CA MET A 139 -1.17 -5.89 -5.13
C MET A 139 -1.94 -6.15 -6.43
N MET A 140 -2.15 -7.42 -6.78
CA MET A 140 -2.88 -7.85 -7.94
C MET A 140 -4.00 -8.80 -7.53
N LEU A 141 -5.23 -8.50 -7.93
CA LEU A 141 -6.40 -9.26 -7.52
C LEU A 141 -7.52 -9.18 -8.56
N PRO A 142 -8.39 -10.22 -8.65
CA PRO A 142 -9.59 -10.13 -9.47
C PRO A 142 -10.48 -8.96 -9.04
N VAL A 143 -11.07 -8.26 -10.00
CA VAL A 143 -12.04 -7.17 -9.74
C VAL A 143 -13.22 -7.70 -8.93
N SER A 144 -13.67 -8.92 -9.20
CA SER A 144 -14.71 -9.60 -8.43
C SER A 144 -14.34 -9.84 -6.96
N THR A 145 -13.05 -9.98 -6.66
CA THR A 145 -12.56 -10.09 -5.27
C THR A 145 -12.76 -8.78 -4.53
N ILE A 146 -12.51 -7.62 -5.16
CA ILE A 146 -12.74 -6.31 -4.55
C ILE A 146 -14.23 -6.13 -4.25
N ALA A 147 -15.09 -6.49 -5.19
CA ALA A 147 -16.55 -6.46 -5.01
C ALA A 147 -17.00 -7.38 -3.84
N ALA A 148 -16.47 -8.60 -3.76
CA ALA A 148 -16.77 -9.54 -2.68
C ALA A 148 -16.32 -9.01 -1.30
N VAL A 149 -15.21 -8.25 -1.23
CA VAL A 149 -14.74 -7.60 0.00
C VAL A 149 -15.54 -6.32 0.29
N GLY A 150 -16.15 -5.68 -0.71
CA GLY A 150 -16.94 -4.44 -0.58
C GLY A 150 -16.10 -3.16 -0.70
N GLY A 151 -15.03 -3.22 -1.52
CA GLY A 151 -14.13 -2.09 -1.73
C GLY A 151 -13.15 -1.85 -0.58
N TYR A 152 -12.39 -0.75 -0.66
CA TYR A 152 -11.48 -0.28 0.38
C TYR A 152 -12.23 0.62 1.37
N ASP A 153 -11.94 0.49 2.66
CA ASP A 153 -12.53 1.36 3.68
C ASP A 153 -11.84 2.74 3.64
N GLU A 154 -12.60 3.77 3.24
CA GLU A 154 -12.10 5.14 3.08
C GLU A 154 -11.77 5.82 4.41
N PHE A 155 -12.15 5.23 5.54
CA PHE A 155 -11.65 5.68 6.84
C PHE A 155 -10.13 5.56 6.94
N PHE A 156 -9.54 4.53 6.34
CA PHE A 156 -8.09 4.34 6.21
C PHE A 156 -7.57 5.03 4.94
N ALA A 157 -7.52 6.35 4.96
CA ALA A 157 -7.21 7.13 3.77
C ALA A 157 -5.80 6.89 3.20
N ILE A 158 -4.79 6.65 4.05
CA ILE A 158 -3.38 6.49 3.65
C ILE A 158 -2.73 5.29 4.32
N ASP A 159 -2.77 5.19 5.64
CA ASP A 159 -2.04 4.17 6.40
C ASP A 159 -3.02 3.11 6.94
N GLY A 160 -2.70 1.82 6.73
CA GLY A 160 -3.44 0.69 7.25
C GLY A 160 -4.55 0.13 6.36
N LEU A 161 -4.83 0.79 5.22
CA LEU A 161 -5.86 0.36 4.26
C LEU A 161 -5.58 -1.02 3.66
N ASP A 162 -4.34 -1.33 3.40
CA ASP A 162 -3.86 -2.60 2.88
C ASP A 162 -4.07 -3.75 3.87
N ILE A 163 -3.69 -3.52 5.11
CA ILE A 163 -3.87 -4.48 6.20
C ILE A 163 -5.36 -4.70 6.46
N GLU A 164 -6.15 -3.63 6.57
CA GLU A 164 -7.59 -3.67 6.76
C GLU A 164 -8.26 -4.49 5.68
N PHE A 165 -7.99 -4.15 4.40
CA PHE A 165 -8.58 -4.83 3.26
C PHE A 165 -8.27 -6.34 3.25
N CYS A 166 -7.00 -6.72 3.46
CA CYS A 166 -6.59 -8.13 3.50
C CYS A 166 -7.23 -8.90 4.67
N LEU A 167 -7.31 -8.29 5.85
CA LEU A 167 -7.90 -8.96 7.02
C LEU A 167 -9.42 -9.09 6.91
N ARG A 168 -10.10 -8.08 6.37
CA ARG A 168 -11.54 -8.14 6.06
C ARG A 168 -11.84 -9.16 4.97
N ALA A 169 -10.99 -9.26 3.95
CA ALA A 169 -11.05 -10.32 2.95
C ALA A 169 -10.90 -11.71 3.57
N ARG A 170 -9.93 -11.87 4.50
CA ARG A 170 -9.70 -13.13 5.21
C ARG A 170 -10.91 -13.57 6.04
N GLN A 171 -11.63 -12.64 6.67
CA GLN A 171 -12.89 -12.96 7.37
C GLN A 171 -13.97 -13.51 6.44
N ARG A 172 -13.89 -13.22 5.13
CA ARG A 172 -14.77 -13.73 4.08
C ARG A 172 -14.21 -14.96 3.37
N GLY A 173 -13.15 -15.58 3.92
CA GLY A 173 -12.50 -16.76 3.35
C GLY A 173 -11.59 -16.49 2.14
N ILE A 174 -11.34 -15.22 1.81
CA ILE A 174 -10.44 -14.82 0.73
C ILE A 174 -9.02 -14.73 1.28
N ARG A 175 -8.09 -15.44 0.63
CA ARG A 175 -6.70 -15.54 1.10
C ARG A 175 -5.79 -14.53 0.41
N THR A 176 -4.73 -14.15 1.12
CA THR A 176 -3.66 -13.30 0.60
C THR A 176 -2.40 -14.13 0.41
N TYR A 177 -1.73 -13.96 -0.73
CA TYR A 177 -0.51 -14.66 -1.09
C TYR A 177 0.60 -13.67 -1.46
N VAL A 178 1.84 -14.03 -1.14
CA VAL A 178 3.03 -13.29 -1.56
C VAL A 178 3.87 -14.15 -2.51
N VAL A 179 4.19 -13.58 -3.68
CA VAL A 179 5.01 -14.20 -4.72
C VAL A 179 6.49 -13.92 -4.44
N ARG A 180 7.26 -14.97 -4.13
CA ARG A 180 8.65 -14.88 -3.67
C ARG A 180 9.63 -14.36 -4.70
N ASP A 181 9.49 -14.82 -5.94
CA ASP A 181 10.53 -14.65 -6.95
C ASP A 181 10.40 -13.35 -7.75
N CYS A 182 9.39 -12.54 -7.42
CA CYS A 182 9.25 -11.19 -7.92
C CYS A 182 9.45 -10.18 -6.79
N VAL A 183 10.50 -9.37 -6.90
CA VAL A 183 10.85 -8.37 -5.90
C VAL A 183 10.26 -7.03 -6.26
N LEU A 184 9.59 -6.41 -5.29
CA LEU A 184 9.19 -5.01 -5.35
C LEU A 184 10.15 -4.18 -4.50
N LYS A 185 10.79 -3.20 -5.12
CA LYS A 185 11.55 -2.18 -4.42
C LYS A 185 10.59 -1.09 -3.97
N GLN A 186 10.50 -0.89 -2.66
CA GLN A 186 9.58 0.07 -2.02
C GLN A 186 10.33 0.90 -0.99
N LYS A 187 10.09 2.21 -0.99
CA LYS A 187 10.58 3.10 0.07
C LYS A 187 9.51 3.30 1.14
N PHE A 188 9.89 3.14 2.40
CA PHE A 188 9.00 3.37 3.55
C PHE A 188 9.44 4.62 4.30
N GLY A 189 8.66 5.69 4.18
CA GLY A 189 8.94 6.98 4.82
C GLY A 189 10.20 7.67 4.26
N ASP A 190 10.78 8.56 5.06
CA ASP A 190 12.02 9.27 4.73
C ASP A 190 13.20 8.55 5.41
N PRO A 191 13.99 7.75 4.67
CA PRO A 191 15.10 7.00 5.25
C PRO A 191 16.21 7.94 5.67
N LYS A 192 16.60 7.85 6.95
CA LYS A 192 17.72 8.59 7.53
C LYS A 192 18.79 7.64 8.03
N VAL A 193 20.04 8.02 7.86
CA VAL A 193 21.19 7.30 8.38
C VAL A 193 21.94 8.23 9.33
N MET A 194 22.12 7.79 10.58
CA MET A 194 22.85 8.50 11.60
C MET A 194 23.98 7.66 12.15
N SER A 195 25.10 8.30 12.48
CA SER A 195 26.20 7.66 13.20
C SER A 195 25.98 7.79 14.70
N PHE A 196 25.96 6.68 15.41
CA PHE A 196 25.81 6.62 16.86
C PHE A 196 26.85 5.66 17.46
N PHE A 197 27.76 6.19 18.27
CA PHE A 197 28.91 5.45 18.84
C PHE A 197 29.68 4.62 17.80
N GLY A 198 29.96 5.20 16.62
CA GLY A 198 30.69 4.52 15.54
C GLY A 198 29.89 3.51 14.72
N HIS A 199 28.60 3.28 15.05
CA HIS A 199 27.70 2.43 14.29
C HIS A 199 26.73 3.27 13.44
N GLN A 200 26.49 2.83 12.20
CA GLN A 200 25.45 3.45 11.37
C GLN A 200 24.08 2.88 11.76
N VAL A 201 23.16 3.77 12.13
CA VAL A 201 21.76 3.44 12.43
C VAL A 201 20.89 4.00 11.34
N SER A 202 20.16 3.13 10.62
CA SER A 202 19.16 3.52 9.62
C SER A 202 17.77 3.45 10.23
N TYR A 203 16.96 4.49 10.00
CA TYR A 203 15.56 4.54 10.44
C TYR A 203 14.74 5.41 9.48
N SER A 204 13.42 5.18 9.43
CA SER A 204 12.50 6.03 8.68
C SER A 204 11.92 7.11 9.58
N SER A 205 11.98 8.37 9.13
CA SER A 205 11.36 9.52 9.80
C SER A 205 9.99 9.82 9.20
N TYR A 206 9.07 10.28 10.03
CA TYR A 206 7.71 10.64 9.64
C TYR A 206 7.29 11.97 10.27
N SER A 207 6.41 12.70 9.59
CA SER A 207 5.80 13.91 10.15
C SER A 207 4.91 13.57 11.36
N PRO A 208 4.69 14.51 12.29
CA PRO A 208 3.77 14.29 13.43
C PRO A 208 2.36 13.89 12.98
N LYS A 209 1.83 14.50 11.91
CA LYS A 209 0.51 14.14 11.34
C LYS A 209 0.48 12.69 10.88
N ARG A 210 1.51 12.24 10.17
CA ARG A 210 1.58 10.85 9.68
C ARG A 210 1.74 9.85 10.83
N LEU A 211 2.58 10.16 11.82
CA LEU A 211 2.71 9.33 13.02
C LEU A 211 1.35 9.16 13.74
N HIS A 212 0.61 10.25 13.92
CA HIS A 212 -0.74 10.19 14.50
C HIS A 212 -1.66 9.24 13.72
N CYS A 213 -1.76 9.41 12.39
CA CYS A 213 -2.59 8.56 11.55
C CYS A 213 -2.16 7.08 11.60
N MET A 214 -0.86 6.79 11.49
CA MET A 214 -0.31 5.44 11.55
C MET A 214 -0.68 4.73 12.86
N TYR A 215 -0.47 5.38 14.01
CA TYR A 215 -0.73 4.77 15.31
C TYR A 215 -2.23 4.67 15.62
N LYS A 216 -3.05 5.62 15.14
CA LYS A 216 -4.50 5.52 15.19
C LYS A 216 -4.99 4.30 14.40
N SER A 217 -4.59 4.16 13.14
CA SER A 217 -4.96 3.03 12.30
C SER A 217 -4.51 1.69 12.89
N GLN A 218 -3.28 1.61 13.38
CA GLN A 218 -2.77 0.39 14.02
C GLN A 218 -3.57 0.00 15.27
N ALA A 219 -3.91 0.97 16.13
CA ALA A 219 -4.72 0.70 17.32
C ALA A 219 -6.11 0.16 16.94
N ILE A 220 -6.77 0.75 15.96
CA ILE A 220 -8.06 0.28 15.44
C ILE A 220 -7.94 -1.15 14.90
N LEU A 221 -6.96 -1.40 14.02
CA LEU A 221 -6.76 -2.70 13.38
C LEU A 221 -6.52 -3.82 14.39
N ILE A 222 -5.69 -3.60 15.40
CA ILE A 222 -5.41 -4.58 16.45
C ILE A 222 -6.67 -4.92 17.26
N LEU A 223 -7.44 -3.90 17.62
CA LEU A 223 -8.65 -4.07 18.42
C LEU A 223 -9.80 -4.69 17.61
N THR A 224 -9.80 -4.52 16.27
CA THR A 224 -10.81 -5.08 15.37
C THR A 224 -10.51 -6.54 15.02
N TYR A 225 -9.27 -6.82 14.61
CA TYR A 225 -8.93 -8.11 13.98
C TYR A 225 -8.20 -9.09 14.89
N HIS A 226 -7.72 -8.65 16.06
CA HIS A 226 -7.05 -9.51 17.07
C HIS A 226 -5.90 -10.36 16.49
N SER A 227 -5.21 -9.88 15.42
CA SER A 227 -4.11 -10.59 14.80
C SER A 227 -2.85 -10.57 15.68
N GLU A 228 -2.28 -11.75 15.93
CA GLU A 228 -1.02 -11.89 16.68
C GLU A 228 0.15 -11.20 15.96
N MET A 229 0.15 -11.26 14.62
CA MET A 229 1.18 -10.62 13.79
C MET A 229 1.11 -9.09 13.90
N LEU A 230 -0.11 -8.51 13.87
CA LEU A 230 -0.31 -7.07 14.08
C LEU A 230 0.15 -6.64 15.47
N TRP A 231 -0.20 -7.41 16.49
CA TRP A 231 0.20 -7.11 17.86
C TRP A 231 1.72 -7.12 18.02
N LYS A 232 2.40 -8.13 17.50
CA LYS A 232 3.87 -8.21 17.52
C LYS A 232 4.51 -7.02 16.77
N SER A 233 3.99 -6.69 15.60
CA SER A 233 4.46 -5.54 14.81
C SER A 233 4.26 -4.22 15.55
N PHE A 234 3.10 -4.00 16.14
CA PHE A 234 2.79 -2.81 16.92
C PHE A 234 3.73 -2.64 18.12
N CYS A 235 3.93 -3.70 18.90
CA CYS A 235 4.88 -3.67 20.02
C CYS A 235 6.30 -3.33 19.57
N LEU A 236 6.72 -3.87 18.42
CA LEU A 236 8.02 -3.56 17.83
C LEU A 236 8.13 -2.08 17.43
N TYR A 237 7.11 -1.54 16.74
CA TYR A 237 7.06 -0.14 16.34
C TYR A 237 6.98 0.79 17.54
N LEU A 238 6.16 0.45 18.54
CA LEU A 238 6.01 1.22 19.76
C LEU A 238 7.33 1.29 20.57
N ARG A 239 8.19 0.31 20.43
CA ARG A 239 9.53 0.31 21.04
C ARG A 239 10.56 1.06 20.19
N LYS A 240 10.57 0.85 18.86
CA LYS A 240 11.60 1.41 17.96
C LYS A 240 11.38 2.87 17.65
N THR A 241 10.16 3.26 17.29
CA THR A 241 9.87 4.63 16.81
C THR A 241 10.09 5.70 17.89
N PRO A 242 9.54 5.59 19.12
CA PRO A 242 9.82 6.56 20.17
C PRO A 242 11.31 6.64 20.53
N ARG A 243 12.01 5.51 20.56
CA ARG A 243 13.45 5.48 20.80
C ARG A 243 14.20 6.28 19.74
N ASN A 244 13.90 6.08 18.46
CA ASN A 244 14.55 6.80 17.36
C ASN A 244 14.24 8.30 17.41
N ILE A 245 13.00 8.67 17.71
CA ILE A 245 12.59 10.08 17.90
C ILE A 245 13.41 10.73 19.02
N ILE A 246 13.51 10.07 20.18
CA ILE A 246 14.23 10.60 21.33
C ILE A 246 15.72 10.80 21.05
N LEU A 247 16.33 9.83 20.35
CA LEU A 247 17.78 9.86 20.13
C LEU A 247 18.19 10.73 18.94
N PHE A 248 17.41 10.74 17.85
CA PHE A 248 17.91 11.19 16.54
C PHE A 248 17.08 12.26 15.86
N GLU A 249 15.82 12.52 16.31
CA GLU A 249 14.95 13.43 15.59
C GLU A 249 14.77 14.79 16.30
N GLU A 250 14.35 15.76 15.50
CA GLU A 250 13.86 17.05 15.99
C GLU A 250 12.37 16.94 16.34
N ASP A 251 11.76 18.00 16.89
CA ASP A 251 10.32 18.03 17.26
C ASP A 251 9.86 16.85 18.15
N LYS A 252 10.74 16.36 19.01
CA LYS A 252 10.53 15.15 19.83
C LYS A 252 9.20 15.13 20.55
N LEU A 253 8.85 16.22 21.25
CA LEU A 253 7.62 16.29 22.02
C LEU A 253 6.38 16.22 21.13
N ARG A 254 6.37 16.91 19.99
CA ARG A 254 5.26 16.88 19.03
C ARG A 254 5.06 15.48 18.44
N LYS A 255 6.16 14.80 18.10
CA LYS A 255 6.11 13.44 17.52
C LYS A 255 5.67 12.40 18.55
N LEU A 256 6.16 12.48 19.78
CA LEU A 256 5.73 11.59 20.87
C LEU A 256 4.26 11.83 21.23
N TRP A 257 3.82 13.09 21.28
CA TRP A 257 2.41 13.43 21.46
C TRP A 257 1.52 12.89 20.34
N ALA A 258 1.98 12.96 19.09
CA ALA A 258 1.27 12.44 17.93
C ALA A 258 1.06 10.91 18.04
N ILE A 259 2.07 10.17 18.50
CA ILE A 259 1.94 8.72 18.75
C ILE A 259 0.89 8.46 19.84
N PHE A 260 1.01 9.14 20.98
CA PHE A 260 0.09 8.96 22.10
C PHE A 260 -1.35 9.30 21.72
N SER A 261 -1.55 10.49 21.12
CA SER A 261 -2.89 10.95 20.71
C SER A 261 -3.50 10.06 19.63
N GLY A 262 -2.69 9.53 18.69
CA GLY A 262 -3.15 8.58 17.69
C GLY A 262 -3.66 7.27 18.32
N ILE A 263 -2.88 6.67 19.22
CA ILE A 263 -3.30 5.46 19.94
C ILE A 263 -4.59 5.72 20.73
N PHE A 264 -4.63 6.82 21.49
CA PHE A 264 -5.78 7.18 22.31
C PHE A 264 -7.05 7.36 21.46
N GLU A 265 -6.96 8.09 20.35
CA GLU A 265 -8.07 8.28 19.42
C GLU A 265 -8.52 6.96 18.78
N GLY A 266 -7.58 6.09 18.40
CA GLY A 266 -7.90 4.77 17.85
C GLY A 266 -8.64 3.87 18.85
N VAL A 267 -8.24 3.88 20.12
CA VAL A 267 -8.92 3.15 21.19
C VAL A 267 -10.33 3.71 21.43
N LEU A 268 -10.47 5.05 21.50
CA LEU A 268 -11.79 5.70 21.65
C LEU A 268 -12.70 5.38 20.47
N TYR A 269 -12.18 5.44 19.24
CA TYR A 269 -12.95 5.10 18.04
C TYR A 269 -13.57 3.71 18.16
N GLN A 270 -12.79 2.71 18.55
CA GLN A 270 -13.28 1.34 18.73
C GLN A 270 -14.30 1.22 19.87
N TRP A 271 -14.15 2.01 20.93
CA TRP A 271 -15.10 1.99 22.06
C TRP A 271 -16.49 2.49 21.65
N PHE A 272 -16.56 3.50 20.77
CA PHE A 272 -17.84 4.09 20.36
C PHE A 272 -18.46 3.44 19.12
N HIS A 273 -17.75 2.58 18.38
CA HIS A 273 -18.21 1.97 17.11
C HIS A 273 -18.30 0.43 17.20
N ARG A 274 -18.17 -0.12 18.38
CA ARG A 274 -18.55 -1.50 18.71
C ARG A 274 -20.05 -1.56 19.05
#